data_f0578096cac48eb9118db128810c5ecb
#
_entry.id   f0578096cac48eb9118db128810c5ecb
#
_cell.length_a   1.000
_cell.length_b   1.000
_cell.length_c   1.000
_cell.angle_alpha   90.00
_cell.angle_beta   90.00
_cell.angle_gamma   90.00
#
_symmetry.space_group_name_H-M   'P 1'
#
loop_
_entity.id
_entity.type
_entity.pdbx_description
1 polymer ?
#
loop_
_entity_poly.entity_id
_entity_poly.type
_entity_poly.pdbx_seq_one_letter_code
_entity_poly.pdbx_strand_id
1 'polypeptide(L)'
;MSAAPSSFATSLDRRIQMLRTAMGPLIAAALEDPDVVEVMLNPDRTLWVDRLSSGRAPMGVELSEADGERIIRLVAAHVGAEVHRGQPLLSAELPETGERFEGILPPAAPGPAFALRKRAIGVIPLSRYIEDGMMTAEQAGFLVRAVRERQNVLIA
;
A
#
# COMPACT_ATOMS: atom_id res chain seq x y z
N MET A 1 -34.03 15.45 -10.83
CA MET A 1 -33.64 15.96 -9.50
C MET A 1 -32.33 15.31 -9.15
N SER A 2 -31.21 16.04 -9.33
CA SER A 2 -29.85 15.54 -9.00
C SER A 2 -29.64 15.77 -7.51
N ALA A 3 -29.43 14.71 -6.74
CA ALA A 3 -29.09 14.82 -5.33
C ALA A 3 -27.70 15.47 -5.21
N ALA A 4 -27.59 16.55 -4.45
CA ALA A 4 -26.32 17.17 -4.12
C ALA A 4 -25.46 16.14 -3.34
N PRO A 5 -24.13 16.03 -3.61
CA PRO A 5 -23.26 15.16 -2.85
C PRO A 5 -23.31 15.57 -1.37
N SER A 6 -23.42 14.58 -0.48
CA SER A 6 -23.48 14.83 0.95
C SER A 6 -22.21 15.54 1.42
N SER A 7 -22.31 16.44 2.39
CA SER A 7 -21.16 17.20 2.92
C SER A 7 -20.04 16.27 3.47
N PHE A 8 -20.35 15.03 3.79
CA PHE A 8 -19.43 13.97 4.21
C PHE A 8 -18.54 13.49 3.06
N ALA A 9 -19.12 13.23 1.87
CA ALA A 9 -18.36 12.80 0.69
C ALA A 9 -17.34 13.89 0.28
N THR A 10 -17.73 15.16 0.29
CA THR A 10 -16.81 16.26 -0.03
C THR A 10 -15.71 16.48 0.98
N SER A 11 -15.89 16.12 2.26
CA SER A 11 -14.86 16.17 3.30
C SER A 11 -13.86 15.03 3.11
N LEU A 12 -14.33 13.84 2.77
CA LEU A 12 -13.51 12.65 2.51
C LEU A 12 -12.63 12.85 1.26
N ASP A 13 -13.22 13.27 0.16
CA ASP A 13 -12.51 13.56 -1.09
C ASP A 13 -11.39 14.60 -0.88
N ARG A 14 -11.63 15.63 -0.06
CA ARG A 14 -10.60 16.62 0.27
C ARG A 14 -9.43 16.01 1.04
N ARG A 15 -9.69 15.10 1.98
CA ARG A 15 -8.61 14.42 2.75
C ARG A 15 -7.76 13.54 1.86
N ILE A 16 -8.38 12.76 0.99
CA ILE A 16 -7.67 11.94 0.00
C ILE A 16 -6.80 12.83 -0.89
N GLN A 17 -7.37 13.91 -1.40
CA GLN A 17 -6.67 14.84 -2.28
C GLN A 17 -5.51 15.55 -1.57
N MET A 18 -5.70 15.95 -0.31
CA MET A 18 -4.62 16.53 0.50
C MET A 18 -3.48 15.55 0.70
N LEU A 19 -3.78 14.29 1.05
CA LEU A 19 -2.77 13.26 1.27
C LEU A 19 -2.01 12.96 -0.05
N ARG A 20 -2.73 12.77 -1.16
CA ARG A 20 -2.12 12.53 -2.48
C ARG A 20 -1.26 13.72 -2.94
N THR A 21 -1.74 14.95 -2.77
CA THR A 21 -0.97 16.16 -3.08
C THR A 21 0.30 16.23 -2.23
N ALA A 22 0.20 15.87 -0.96
CA ALA A 22 1.33 15.87 -0.04
C ALA A 22 2.38 14.80 -0.35
N MET A 23 1.96 13.64 -0.85
CA MET A 23 2.86 12.58 -1.34
C MET A 23 3.58 12.96 -2.64
N GLY A 24 3.07 13.95 -3.35
CA GLY A 24 3.63 14.42 -4.62
C GLY A 24 3.11 13.68 -5.85
N PRO A 25 3.28 14.26 -7.04
CA PRO A 25 2.65 13.77 -8.28
C PRO A 25 3.14 12.38 -8.70
N LEU A 26 4.38 12.04 -8.40
CA LEU A 26 4.95 10.73 -8.78
C LEU A 26 4.31 9.57 -8.00
N ILE A 27 4.16 9.73 -6.69
CA ILE A 27 3.52 8.72 -5.85
C ILE A 27 2.03 8.66 -6.18
N ALA A 28 1.37 9.80 -6.36
CA ALA A 28 -0.04 9.86 -6.75
C ALA A 28 -0.29 9.13 -8.07
N ALA A 29 0.52 9.37 -9.10
CA ALA A 29 0.42 8.68 -10.39
C ALA A 29 0.68 7.17 -10.27
N ALA A 30 1.66 6.75 -9.45
CA ALA A 30 1.92 5.33 -9.21
C ALA A 30 0.75 4.65 -8.49
N LEU A 31 0.06 5.35 -7.59
CA LEU A 31 -1.13 4.82 -6.92
C LEU A 31 -2.33 4.66 -7.87
N GLU A 32 -2.42 5.47 -8.92
CA GLU A 32 -3.46 5.38 -9.94
C GLU A 32 -3.18 4.30 -11.00
N ASP A 33 -1.90 3.94 -11.21
CA ASP A 33 -1.49 2.93 -12.17
C ASP A 33 -1.93 1.52 -11.71
N PRO A 34 -2.82 0.81 -12.44
CA PRO A 34 -3.31 -0.51 -12.04
C PRO A 34 -2.22 -1.59 -12.04
N ASP A 35 -1.11 -1.39 -12.73
CA ASP A 35 0.02 -2.30 -12.77
C ASP A 35 0.92 -2.20 -11.53
N VAL A 36 0.88 -1.06 -10.82
CA VAL A 36 1.65 -0.86 -9.59
C VAL A 36 0.95 -1.49 -8.40
N VAL A 37 1.66 -2.31 -7.65
CA VAL A 37 1.19 -2.96 -6.41
C VAL A 37 1.77 -2.32 -5.15
N GLU A 38 2.97 -1.77 -5.24
CA GLU A 38 3.65 -1.16 -4.10
C GLU A 38 4.55 0.00 -4.51
N VAL A 39 4.61 1.04 -3.68
CA VAL A 39 5.54 2.17 -3.80
C VAL A 39 6.39 2.21 -2.54
N MET A 40 7.70 2.30 -2.68
CA MET A 40 8.63 2.23 -1.56
C MET A 40 9.62 3.40 -1.60
N LEU A 41 9.82 4.03 -0.46
CA LEU A 41 10.97 4.92 -0.21
C LEU A 41 11.98 4.18 0.65
N ASN A 42 13.19 4.02 0.15
CA ASN A 42 14.30 3.44 0.90
C ASN A 42 15.02 4.52 1.75
N PRO A 43 15.77 4.12 2.80
CA PRO A 43 16.52 5.06 3.64
C PRO A 43 17.60 5.85 2.89
N ASP A 44 18.05 5.37 1.73
CA ASP A 44 18.98 6.05 0.83
C ASP A 44 18.30 7.10 -0.07
N ARG A 45 17.02 7.39 0.18
CA ARG A 45 16.15 8.36 -0.52
C ARG A 45 15.67 7.89 -1.89
N THR A 46 16.04 6.70 -2.36
CA THR A 46 15.58 6.18 -3.64
C THR A 46 14.12 5.76 -3.58
N LEU A 47 13.33 6.17 -4.58
CA LEU A 47 11.94 5.79 -4.74
C LEU A 47 11.84 4.59 -5.70
N TRP A 48 11.12 3.57 -5.28
CA TRP A 48 10.93 2.32 -6.01
C TRP A 48 9.45 2.00 -6.18
N VAL A 49 9.13 1.26 -7.23
CA VAL A 49 7.81 0.66 -7.44
C VAL A 49 7.93 -0.84 -7.65
N ASP A 50 6.91 -1.57 -7.24
CA ASP A 50 6.71 -2.98 -7.60
C ASP A 50 5.51 -3.06 -8.53
N ARG A 51 5.67 -3.73 -9.69
CA ARG A 51 4.67 -3.85 -10.76
C ARG A 51 4.30 -5.30 -10.99
N LEU A 52 3.05 -5.55 -11.31
CA LEU A 52 2.58 -6.89 -11.69
C LEU A 52 3.29 -7.42 -12.93
N SER A 53 3.51 -6.54 -13.92
CA SER A 53 4.06 -6.91 -15.22
C SER A 53 5.58 -7.08 -15.23
N SER A 54 6.32 -6.29 -14.44
CA SER A 54 7.78 -6.18 -14.53
C SER A 54 8.52 -6.33 -13.21
N GLY A 55 7.78 -6.49 -12.08
CA GLY A 55 8.37 -6.60 -10.75
C GLY A 55 8.92 -5.27 -10.24
N ARG A 56 9.89 -5.37 -9.35
CA ARG A 56 10.44 -4.26 -8.59
C ARG A 56 11.53 -3.51 -9.34
N ALA A 57 11.40 -2.18 -9.44
CA ALA A 57 12.34 -1.32 -10.14
C ALA A 57 12.43 0.09 -9.51
N PRO A 58 13.59 0.76 -9.59
CA PRO A 58 13.71 2.15 -9.16
C PRO A 58 12.96 3.08 -10.11
N MET A 59 12.37 4.15 -9.56
CA MET A 59 11.69 5.18 -10.35
C MET A 59 12.65 6.22 -10.97
N GLY A 60 13.95 6.14 -10.69
CA GLY A 60 14.95 7.08 -11.18
C GLY A 60 14.88 8.47 -10.52
N VAL A 61 14.23 8.58 -9.39
CA VAL A 61 14.09 9.82 -8.60
C VAL A 61 14.41 9.56 -7.15
N GLU A 62 14.84 10.62 -6.46
CA GLU A 62 15.07 10.62 -5.02
C GLU A 62 14.07 11.58 -4.36
N LEU A 63 13.62 11.22 -3.15
CA LEU A 63 12.92 12.11 -2.25
C LEU A 63 13.91 12.65 -1.21
N SER A 64 13.75 13.93 -0.82
CA SER A 64 14.51 14.44 0.30
C SER A 64 14.10 13.75 1.61
N GLU A 65 15.00 13.69 2.59
CA GLU A 65 14.67 13.18 3.93
C GLU A 65 13.49 13.93 4.55
N ALA A 66 13.45 15.25 4.37
CA ALA A 66 12.37 16.08 4.86
C ALA A 66 11.01 15.74 4.22
N ASP A 67 10.99 15.41 2.91
CA ASP A 67 9.77 15.00 2.23
C ASP A 67 9.33 13.60 2.67
N GLY A 68 10.27 12.66 2.80
CA GLY A 68 9.98 11.32 3.32
C GLY A 68 9.38 11.37 4.73
N GLU A 69 10.02 12.11 5.64
CA GLU A 69 9.51 12.30 7.00
C GLU A 69 8.14 12.99 7.00
N ARG A 70 7.97 14.04 6.17
CA ARG A 70 6.69 14.76 6.04
C ARG A 70 5.56 13.82 5.60
N ILE A 71 5.80 12.93 4.63
CA ILE A 71 4.80 11.97 4.17
C ILE A 71 4.40 11.02 5.31
N ILE A 72 5.37 10.45 6.03
CA ILE A 72 5.11 9.54 7.16
C ILE A 72 4.27 10.24 8.24
N ARG A 73 4.64 11.49 8.61
CA ARG A 73 3.90 12.27 9.61
C ARG A 73 2.49 12.67 9.15
N LEU A 74 2.31 12.94 7.86
CA LEU A 74 0.98 13.21 7.29
C LEU A 74 0.07 11.99 7.32
N VAL A 75 0.60 10.82 6.99
CA VAL A 75 -0.16 9.57 7.11
C VAL A 75 -0.52 9.30 8.57
N ALA A 76 0.43 9.46 9.50
CA ALA A 76 0.15 9.31 10.93
C ALA A 76 -0.99 10.24 11.39
N ALA A 77 -0.89 11.53 11.06
CA ALA A 77 -1.94 12.50 11.39
C ALA A 77 -3.30 12.15 10.74
N HIS A 78 -3.28 11.62 9.52
CA HIS A 78 -4.49 11.23 8.79
C HIS A 78 -5.24 10.07 9.47
N VAL A 79 -4.50 9.09 10.01
CA VAL A 79 -5.08 7.94 10.72
C VAL A 79 -5.20 8.15 12.23
N GLY A 80 -4.86 9.32 12.74
CA GLY A 80 -4.91 9.64 14.18
C GLY A 80 -3.84 8.93 15.01
N ALA A 81 -2.72 8.56 14.38
CA ALA A 81 -1.56 7.96 15.06
C ALA A 81 -0.46 8.99 15.30
N GLU A 82 0.44 8.68 16.23
CA GLU A 82 1.63 9.47 16.49
C GLU A 82 2.88 8.74 16.01
N VAL A 83 3.81 9.49 15.40
CA VAL A 83 5.12 9.00 15.02
C VAL A 83 6.19 10.04 15.36
N HIS A 84 7.18 9.61 16.14
CA HIS A 84 8.27 10.47 16.61
C HIS A 84 9.49 9.63 16.98
N ARG A 85 10.58 10.28 17.39
CA ARG A 85 11.86 9.60 17.69
C ARG A 85 11.75 8.46 18.73
N GLY A 86 10.84 8.58 19.70
CA GLY A 86 10.58 7.54 20.72
C GLY A 86 9.61 6.44 20.25
N GLN A 87 8.88 6.70 19.18
CA GLN A 87 7.96 5.76 18.53
C GLN A 87 8.12 5.90 17.00
N PRO A 88 9.22 5.37 16.45
CA PRO A 88 9.61 5.68 15.07
C PRO A 88 8.91 4.83 14.01
N LEU A 89 8.06 3.89 14.39
CA LEU A 89 7.34 2.98 13.49
C LEU A 89 5.89 3.40 13.34
N LEU A 90 5.39 3.37 12.12
CA LEU A 90 3.99 3.62 11.79
C LEU A 90 3.47 2.48 10.91
N SER A 91 2.48 1.74 11.40
CA SER A 91 1.67 0.81 10.60
C SER A 91 0.26 1.36 10.48
N ALA A 92 -0.23 1.55 9.28
CA ALA A 92 -1.54 2.14 9.03
C ALA A 92 -2.23 1.51 7.82
N GLU A 93 -3.56 1.55 7.82
CA GLU A 93 -4.38 1.33 6.63
C GLU A 93 -5.09 2.64 6.32
N LEU A 94 -4.97 3.13 5.09
CA LEU A 94 -5.63 4.36 4.67
C LEU A 94 -7.15 4.11 4.58
N PRO A 95 -7.96 4.77 5.41
CA PRO A 95 -9.35 4.39 5.59
C PRO A 95 -10.20 4.61 4.34
N GLU A 96 -9.80 5.51 3.45
CA GLU A 96 -10.56 5.88 2.26
C GLU A 96 -10.32 4.92 1.10
N THR A 97 -9.09 4.43 0.96
CA THR A 97 -8.62 3.71 -0.22
C THR A 97 -8.10 2.32 0.09
N GLY A 98 -7.84 2.03 1.39
CA GLY A 98 -7.47 0.71 1.90
C GLY A 98 -6.04 0.29 1.58
N GLU A 99 -5.16 1.22 1.17
CA GLU A 99 -3.74 0.94 1.05
C GLU A 99 -3.12 0.75 2.43
N ARG A 100 -2.19 -0.19 2.53
CA ARG A 100 -1.39 -0.41 3.73
C ARG A 100 -0.13 0.44 3.65
N PHE A 101 0.14 1.16 4.70
CA PHE A 101 1.29 2.02 4.85
C PHE A 101 2.14 1.56 6.03
N GLU A 102 3.41 1.29 5.77
CA GLU A 102 4.42 1.04 6.79
C GLU A 102 5.47 2.13 6.70
N GLY A 103 5.67 2.90 7.76
CA GLY A 103 6.62 4.01 7.82
C GLY A 103 7.63 3.81 8.94
N ILE A 104 8.88 4.19 8.70
CA ILE A 104 9.98 4.09 9.66
C ILE A 104 10.75 5.41 9.66
N LEU A 105 10.96 5.97 10.86
CA LEU A 105 11.77 7.16 11.07
C LEU A 105 13.08 6.83 11.82
N PRO A 106 14.11 7.69 11.72
CA PRO A 106 15.24 7.63 12.61
C PRO A 106 14.81 7.70 14.10
N PRO A 107 15.45 6.90 14.99
CA PRO A 107 16.67 6.12 14.82
C PRO A 107 16.47 4.65 14.40
N ALA A 108 15.24 4.21 14.11
CA ALA A 108 14.96 2.82 13.73
C ALA A 108 15.49 2.45 12.33
N ALA A 109 15.69 3.47 11.48
CA ALA A 109 16.40 3.37 10.21
C ALA A 109 17.35 4.56 10.07
N PRO A 110 18.38 4.49 9.19
CA PRO A 110 19.32 5.61 8.99
C PRO A 110 18.69 6.85 8.35
N GLY A 111 17.55 6.71 7.70
CA GLY A 111 16.74 7.78 7.12
C GLY A 111 15.27 7.38 7.10
N PRO A 112 14.35 8.32 6.77
CA PRO A 112 12.94 8.00 6.59
C PRO A 112 12.77 6.97 5.49
N ALA A 113 11.95 5.94 5.76
CA ALA A 113 11.60 4.92 4.79
C ALA A 113 10.13 4.57 4.92
N PHE A 114 9.49 4.21 3.81
CA PHE A 114 8.12 3.71 3.85
C PHE A 114 7.83 2.74 2.72
N ALA A 115 6.84 1.89 2.94
CA ALA A 115 6.20 1.08 1.92
C ALA A 115 4.70 1.41 1.90
N LEU A 116 4.17 1.67 0.73
CA LEU A 116 2.75 1.93 0.49
C LEU A 116 2.23 0.87 -0.48
N ARG A 117 1.54 -0.13 0.07
CA ARG A 117 1.04 -1.27 -0.67
C ARG A 117 -0.42 -1.09 -1.02
N LYS A 118 -0.73 -1.14 -2.31
CA LYS A 118 -2.09 -1.05 -2.81
C LYS A 118 -2.91 -2.25 -2.38
N ARG A 119 -4.19 -2.02 -2.17
CA ARG A 119 -5.14 -3.11 -1.98
C ARG A 119 -5.24 -3.93 -3.26
N ALA A 120 -5.24 -5.26 -3.16
CA ALA A 120 -5.46 -6.12 -4.31
C ALA A 120 -6.83 -5.80 -4.96
N ILE A 121 -6.79 -5.42 -6.24
CA ILE A 121 -7.99 -4.98 -6.98
C ILE A 121 -8.82 -6.19 -7.45
N GLY A 122 -8.25 -7.39 -7.45
CA GLY A 122 -8.91 -8.60 -7.95
C GLY A 122 -8.60 -9.85 -7.15
N VAL A 123 -9.54 -10.77 -7.19
CA VAL A 123 -9.33 -12.14 -6.72
C VAL A 123 -8.61 -12.90 -7.83
N ILE A 124 -7.42 -13.42 -7.55
CA ILE A 124 -6.73 -14.30 -8.47
C ILE A 124 -7.37 -15.69 -8.35
N PRO A 125 -7.99 -16.23 -9.41
CA PRO A 125 -8.62 -17.53 -9.34
C PRO A 125 -7.56 -18.63 -9.21
N LEU A 126 -7.92 -19.75 -8.53
CA LEU A 126 -6.99 -20.87 -8.35
C LEU A 126 -6.52 -21.48 -9.68
N SER A 127 -7.32 -21.39 -10.74
CA SER A 127 -6.92 -21.80 -12.10
C SER A 127 -5.66 -21.07 -12.57
N ARG A 128 -5.52 -19.78 -12.24
CA ARG A 128 -4.36 -19.01 -12.62
C ARG A 128 -3.08 -19.49 -11.92
N TYR A 129 -3.18 -19.85 -10.65
CA TYR A 129 -2.03 -20.44 -9.92
C TYR A 129 -1.61 -21.81 -10.49
N ILE A 130 -2.56 -22.58 -11.04
CA ILE A 130 -2.25 -23.84 -11.73
C ILE A 130 -1.58 -23.57 -13.08
N GLU A 131 -2.10 -22.64 -13.88
CA GLU A 131 -1.55 -22.24 -15.17
C GLU A 131 -0.11 -21.70 -15.04
N ASP A 132 0.14 -20.91 -14.00
CA ASP A 132 1.47 -20.33 -13.70
C ASP A 132 2.42 -21.36 -13.02
N GLY A 133 1.97 -22.61 -12.79
CA GLY A 133 2.78 -23.66 -12.17
C GLY A 133 3.08 -23.47 -10.68
N MET A 134 2.40 -22.56 -10.01
CA MET A 134 2.57 -22.27 -8.58
C MET A 134 1.94 -23.35 -7.69
N MET A 135 0.93 -24.07 -8.19
CA MET A 135 0.31 -25.21 -7.52
C MET A 135 -0.21 -26.23 -8.53
N THR A 136 -0.39 -27.47 -8.07
CA THR A 136 -1.03 -28.52 -8.87
C THR A 136 -2.56 -28.45 -8.78
N ALA A 137 -3.25 -29.05 -9.75
CA ALA A 137 -4.71 -29.19 -9.70
C ALA A 137 -5.20 -29.98 -8.46
N GLU A 138 -4.40 -30.95 -8.01
CA GLU A 138 -4.69 -31.74 -6.81
C GLU A 138 -4.62 -30.87 -5.54
N GLN A 139 -3.58 -30.04 -5.40
CA GLN A 139 -3.44 -29.08 -4.30
C GLN A 139 -4.60 -28.08 -4.29
N ALA A 140 -4.97 -27.52 -5.44
CA ALA A 140 -6.11 -26.62 -5.56
C ALA A 140 -7.42 -27.31 -5.13
N GLY A 141 -7.64 -28.55 -5.59
CA GLY A 141 -8.80 -29.35 -5.20
C GLY A 141 -8.86 -29.64 -3.69
N PHE A 142 -7.71 -29.90 -3.07
CA PHE A 142 -7.60 -30.07 -1.62
C PHE A 142 -7.99 -28.78 -0.87
N LEU A 143 -7.44 -27.63 -1.27
CA LEU A 143 -7.76 -26.33 -0.66
C LEU A 143 -9.25 -26.00 -0.77
N VAL A 144 -9.85 -26.22 -1.94
CA VAL A 144 -11.29 -25.98 -2.13
C VAL A 144 -12.13 -26.84 -1.19
N ARG A 145 -11.78 -28.12 -1.02
CA ARG A 145 -12.49 -29.01 -0.07
C ARG A 145 -12.31 -28.53 1.35
N ALA A 146 -11.08 -28.23 1.79
CA ALA A 146 -10.79 -27.76 3.14
C ALA A 146 -11.61 -26.52 3.51
N VAL A 147 -11.70 -25.54 2.58
CA VAL A 147 -12.50 -24.32 2.80
C VAL A 147 -14.00 -24.64 2.86
N ARG A 148 -14.51 -25.49 1.96
CA ARG A 148 -15.93 -25.88 1.96
C ARG A 148 -16.33 -26.65 3.22
N GLU A 149 -15.43 -27.47 3.74
CA GLU A 149 -15.60 -28.22 4.98
C GLU A 149 -15.29 -27.41 6.24
N ARG A 150 -14.95 -26.12 6.08
CA ARG A 150 -14.60 -25.20 7.17
C ARG A 150 -13.45 -25.70 8.05
N GLN A 151 -12.47 -26.36 7.44
CA GLN A 151 -11.28 -26.80 8.13
C GLN A 151 -10.37 -25.60 8.46
N ASN A 152 -9.58 -25.74 9.53
CA ASN A 152 -8.54 -24.75 9.84
C ASN A 152 -7.39 -24.90 8.84
N VAL A 153 -7.06 -23.82 8.12
CA VAL A 153 -5.98 -23.78 7.14
C VAL A 153 -4.94 -22.76 7.59
N LEU A 154 -3.69 -23.18 7.69
CA LEU A 154 -2.54 -22.31 7.92
C LEU A 154 -1.76 -22.18 6.61
N ILE A 155 -1.52 -20.95 6.20
CA ILE A 155 -0.67 -20.61 5.06
C ILE A 155 0.61 -19.96 5.62
N ALA A 156 1.77 -20.54 5.33
CA ALA A 156 3.07 -20.08 5.80
C ALA A 156 4.00 -19.77 4.63
#